data_6a6fe3ff0f2066bad9726b45ab49e529
#
_entry.id   6a6fe3ff0f2066bad9726b45ab49e529
#
_cell.length_a   1.000
_cell.length_b   1.000
_cell.length_c   1.000
_cell.angle_alpha   90.00
_cell.angle_beta   90.00
_cell.angle_gamma   90.00
#
_symmetry.space_group_name_H-M   'P 1'
#
loop_
_entity.id
_entity.type
_entity.pdbx_description
1 polymer ?
#
loop_
_entity_poly.entity_id
_entity_poly.type
_entity_poly.pdbx_seq_one_letter_code
_entity_poly.pdbx_strand_id
1 'polypeptide(L)'
;MSEIVVPRQFRGPPFTANGGYICGVLANAVGGRGVAMLRSGVPLDVAVTLQPGEEGAILLTNAESAVLGSARPADDSQIPSPPPAPPSVEEARAFAAASQFAQRSLHRGCFSCC
;
A
#
# COMPACT_ATOMS: atom_id res chain seq x y z
N MET A 1 -6.54 15.21 -12.52
CA MET A 1 -6.69 15.45 -11.08
C MET A 1 -7.98 14.80 -10.60
N SER A 2 -7.89 13.96 -9.60
CA SER A 2 -9.06 13.31 -8.99
C SER A 2 -8.94 13.30 -7.47
N GLU A 3 -10.08 13.41 -6.80
CA GLU A 3 -10.16 13.35 -5.35
C GLU A 3 -10.55 11.94 -4.92
N ILE A 4 -9.94 11.46 -3.85
CA ILE A 4 -10.27 10.17 -3.24
C ILE A 4 -10.45 10.34 -1.73
N VAL A 5 -11.27 9.48 -1.15
CA VAL A 5 -11.44 9.36 0.30
C VAL A 5 -11.17 7.90 0.66
N VAL A 6 -10.28 7.66 1.61
CA VAL A 6 -10.01 6.31 2.11
C VAL A 6 -10.91 6.02 3.29
N PRO A 7 -11.86 5.09 3.15
CA PRO A 7 -12.76 4.73 4.25
C PRO A 7 -12.00 4.09 5.41
N ARG A 8 -12.48 4.32 6.61
CA ARG A 8 -11.91 3.81 7.87
C ARG A 8 -11.73 2.29 7.91
N GLN A 9 -12.50 1.53 7.16
CA GLN A 9 -12.34 0.07 7.07
C GLN A 9 -10.97 -0.35 6.50
N PHE A 10 -10.31 0.51 5.72
CA PHE A 10 -8.98 0.27 5.15
C PHE A 10 -7.85 0.91 5.96
N ARG A 11 -8.07 1.05 7.25
CA ARG A 11 -7.05 1.61 8.14
C ARG A 11 -5.84 0.69 8.31
N GLY A 12 -4.69 1.32 8.48
CA GLY A 12 -3.47 0.72 8.96
C GLY A 12 -3.12 1.23 10.36
N PRO A 13 -1.96 0.88 10.88
CA PRO A 13 -1.50 1.40 12.17
C PRO A 13 -0.90 2.81 12.03
N PRO A 14 -1.06 3.72 13.02
CA PRO A 14 -2.03 3.59 14.11
C PRO A 14 -3.44 4.07 13.73
N PHE A 15 -3.60 5.10 12.91
CA PHE A 15 -4.89 5.72 12.53
C PHE A 15 -4.86 6.32 11.13
N THR A 16 -4.03 5.78 10.26
CA THR A 16 -3.89 6.19 8.86
C THR A 16 -4.33 5.06 7.95
N ALA A 17 -4.47 5.34 6.67
CA ALA A 17 -4.76 4.33 5.67
C ALA A 17 -3.69 3.23 5.63
N ASN A 18 -4.11 2.00 5.36
CA ASN A 18 -3.18 0.88 5.16
C ASN A 18 -2.24 1.18 3.97
N GLY A 19 -0.93 1.03 4.18
CA GLY A 19 0.07 1.35 3.18
C GLY A 19 -0.07 0.55 1.89
N GLY A 20 -0.36 -0.75 1.99
CA GLY A 20 -0.58 -1.60 0.83
C GLY A 20 -1.81 -1.18 0.02
N TYR A 21 -2.89 -0.79 0.71
CA TYR A 21 -4.07 -0.26 0.05
C TYR A 21 -3.76 1.00 -0.76
N ILE A 22 -3.04 1.96 -0.15
CA ILE A 22 -2.64 3.21 -0.84
C ILE A 22 -1.69 2.93 -2.00
N CYS A 23 -0.73 2.02 -1.83
CA CYS A 23 0.14 1.61 -2.95
C CYS A 23 -0.65 1.03 -4.11
N GLY A 24 -1.69 0.24 -3.83
CA GLY A 24 -2.62 -0.26 -4.85
C GLY A 24 -3.39 0.84 -5.58
N VAL A 25 -3.92 1.82 -4.83
CA VAL A 25 -4.59 3.00 -5.40
C VAL A 25 -3.65 3.78 -6.32
N LEU A 26 -2.43 4.04 -5.87
CA LEU A 26 -1.41 4.76 -6.63
C LEU A 26 -0.96 3.97 -7.87
N ALA A 27 -0.74 2.66 -7.76
CA ALA A 27 -0.39 1.80 -8.88
C ALA A 27 -1.50 1.78 -9.94
N ASN A 28 -2.76 1.71 -9.51
CA ASN A 28 -3.89 1.78 -10.42
C ASN A 28 -3.95 3.12 -11.17
N ALA A 29 -3.64 4.22 -10.50
CA ALA A 29 -3.62 5.55 -11.10
C ALA A 29 -2.54 5.73 -12.19
N VAL A 30 -1.46 4.93 -12.17
CA VAL A 30 -0.41 4.92 -13.20
C VAL A 30 -0.55 3.78 -14.21
N GLY A 31 -1.73 3.16 -14.29
CA GLY A 31 -2.03 2.12 -15.28
C GLY A 31 -1.96 0.68 -14.78
N GLY A 32 -1.99 0.46 -13.46
CA GLY A 32 -2.07 -0.86 -12.84
C GLY A 32 -0.73 -1.47 -12.44
N ARG A 33 0.38 -0.99 -13.01
CA ARG A 33 1.75 -1.41 -12.66
C ARG A 33 2.56 -0.19 -12.28
N GLY A 34 2.93 -0.07 -11.02
CA GLY A 34 3.64 1.11 -10.55
C GLY A 34 4.62 0.81 -9.43
N VAL A 35 5.63 1.66 -9.33
CA VAL A 35 6.46 1.79 -8.13
C VAL A 35 5.89 2.93 -7.31
N ALA A 36 5.37 2.60 -6.14
CA ALA A 36 4.80 3.58 -5.22
C ALA A 36 5.75 3.87 -4.06
N MET A 37 5.76 5.12 -3.62
CA MET A 37 6.50 5.58 -2.45
C MET A 37 5.56 6.36 -1.55
N LEU A 38 5.45 5.94 -0.29
CA LEU A 38 4.72 6.68 0.74
C LEU A 38 5.70 7.54 1.55
N ARG A 39 5.34 8.79 1.79
CA ARG A 39 6.16 9.77 2.53
C ARG A 39 5.61 10.08 3.91
N SER A 40 4.30 9.99 4.05
CA SER A 40 3.61 10.22 5.33
C SER A 40 2.30 9.44 5.39
N GLY A 41 1.68 9.40 6.57
CA GLY A 41 0.39 8.76 6.75
C GLY A 41 -0.71 9.43 5.93
N VAL A 42 -1.50 8.64 5.23
CA VAL A 42 -2.68 9.12 4.48
C VAL A 42 -3.87 9.14 5.43
N PRO A 43 -4.57 10.27 5.59
CA PRO A 43 -5.70 10.37 6.50
C PRO A 43 -6.88 9.48 6.06
N LEU A 44 -7.67 9.03 7.05
CA LEU A 44 -8.91 8.29 6.83
C LEU A 44 -10.10 9.26 6.82
N ASP A 45 -11.11 8.96 6.02
CA ASP A 45 -12.37 9.71 5.91
C ASP A 45 -12.17 11.20 5.57
N VAL A 46 -11.02 11.55 5.00
CA VAL A 46 -10.67 12.91 4.55
C VAL A 46 -10.28 12.85 3.09
N ALA A 47 -10.70 13.86 2.32
CA ALA A 47 -10.36 13.96 0.93
C ALA A 47 -8.85 14.22 0.74
N VAL A 48 -8.24 13.46 -0.17
CA VAL A 48 -6.88 13.67 -0.66
C VAL A 48 -6.91 13.63 -2.19
N THR A 49 -5.96 14.29 -2.82
CA THR A 49 -5.98 14.50 -4.27
C THR A 49 -4.89 13.69 -4.97
N LEU A 50 -5.28 12.97 -6.01
CA LEU A 50 -4.37 12.39 -7.00
C LEU A 50 -4.17 13.42 -8.11
N GLN A 51 -2.94 13.84 -8.35
CA GLN A 51 -2.62 14.82 -9.37
C GLN A 51 -1.43 14.36 -10.22
N PRO A 52 -1.40 14.75 -11.51
CA PRO A 52 -0.26 14.46 -12.36
C PRO A 52 1.02 15.08 -11.81
N GLY A 53 2.10 14.31 -11.84
CA GLY A 53 3.46 14.75 -11.58
C GLY A 53 4.29 14.73 -12.86
N GLU A 54 5.59 14.81 -12.72
CA GLU A 54 6.54 14.75 -13.83
C GLU A 54 6.68 13.31 -14.37
N GLU A 55 7.04 13.17 -15.63
CA GLU A 55 7.37 11.89 -16.29
C GLU A 55 6.28 10.81 -16.15
N GLY A 56 5.01 11.21 -16.15
CA GLY A 56 3.89 10.27 -16.01
C GLY A 56 3.66 9.76 -14.58
N ALA A 57 4.32 10.35 -13.60
CA ALA A 57 4.07 10.07 -12.20
C ALA A 57 2.69 10.62 -11.76
N ILE A 58 2.18 10.05 -10.68
CA ILE A 58 1.02 10.58 -9.93
C ILE A 58 1.49 10.91 -8.52
N LEU A 59 1.05 12.07 -8.03
CA LEU A 59 1.27 12.52 -6.67
C LEU A 59 -0.03 12.40 -5.88
N LEU A 60 0.06 11.97 -4.63
CA LEU A 60 -1.02 12.01 -3.66
C LEU A 60 -0.75 13.17 -2.70
N THR A 61 -1.67 14.12 -2.62
CA THR A 61 -1.50 15.33 -1.80
C THR A 61 -2.68 15.55 -0.86
N ASN A 62 -2.43 16.21 0.26
CA ASN A 62 -3.47 16.68 1.17
C ASN A 62 -3.99 18.07 0.77
N ALA A 63 -4.91 18.63 1.55
CA ALA A 63 -5.50 19.94 1.31
C ALA A 63 -4.48 21.10 1.31
N GLU A 64 -3.39 20.95 2.03
CA GLU A 64 -2.28 21.92 2.09
C GLU A 64 -1.25 21.70 0.98
N SER A 65 -1.54 20.86 0.00
CA SER A 65 -0.66 20.48 -1.11
C SER A 65 0.63 19.74 -0.68
N ALA A 66 0.68 19.24 0.54
CA ALA A 66 1.78 18.41 0.98
C ALA A 66 1.72 17.01 0.33
N VAL A 67 2.84 16.53 -0.20
CA VAL A 67 2.93 15.23 -0.85
C VAL A 67 2.95 14.11 0.19
N LEU A 68 1.89 13.31 0.21
CA LEU A 68 1.73 12.14 1.07
C LEU A 68 2.37 10.89 0.46
N GLY A 69 2.38 10.80 -0.86
CA GLY A 69 2.95 9.70 -1.60
C GLY A 69 2.99 9.98 -3.10
N SER A 70 3.61 9.07 -3.82
CA SER A 70 3.71 9.17 -5.27
C SER A 70 3.80 7.78 -5.89
N ALA A 71 3.47 7.66 -7.17
CA ALA A 71 3.77 6.49 -7.97
C ALA A 71 4.24 6.89 -9.37
N ARG A 72 5.03 6.03 -9.97
CA ARG A 72 5.41 6.10 -11.38
C ARG A 72 5.17 4.75 -12.04
N PRO A 73 4.93 4.70 -13.36
CA PRO A 73 4.82 3.43 -14.07
C PRO A 73 6.06 2.56 -13.82
N ALA A 74 5.85 1.26 -13.60
CA ALA A 74 6.93 0.28 -13.48
C ALA A 74 7.18 -0.39 -14.82
N ASP A 75 8.44 -0.66 -15.12
CA ASP A 75 8.85 -1.53 -16.22
C ASP A 75 9.16 -2.96 -15.73
N ASP A 76 9.39 -3.87 -16.66
CA ASP A 76 9.66 -5.27 -16.35
C ASP A 76 10.94 -5.49 -15.54
N SER A 77 11.92 -4.59 -15.64
CA SER A 77 13.19 -4.69 -14.90
C SER A 77 13.01 -4.51 -13.39
N GLN A 78 11.90 -3.89 -12.95
CA GLN A 78 11.60 -3.61 -11.56
C GLN A 78 10.79 -4.73 -10.88
N ILE A 79 10.41 -5.76 -11.63
CA ILE A 79 9.67 -6.91 -11.13
C ILE A 79 10.65 -8.07 -10.99
N PRO A 80 10.87 -8.58 -9.75
CA PRO A 80 11.72 -9.75 -9.55
C PRO A 80 11.18 -10.94 -10.34
N SER A 81 12.05 -11.62 -11.08
CA SER A 81 11.70 -12.83 -11.82
C SER A 81 12.90 -13.77 -11.87
N PRO A 82 12.71 -15.08 -11.69
CA PRO A 82 11.46 -15.74 -11.29
C PRO A 82 11.19 -15.58 -9.78
N PRO A 83 9.95 -15.77 -9.30
CA PRO A 83 9.68 -15.82 -7.86
C PRO A 83 10.36 -17.07 -7.26
N PRO A 84 10.72 -17.05 -5.97
CA PRO A 84 11.26 -18.23 -5.30
C PRO A 84 10.26 -19.39 -5.34
N ALA A 85 10.78 -20.62 -5.34
CA ALA A 85 9.93 -21.81 -5.29
C ALA A 85 9.04 -21.74 -4.02
N PRO A 86 7.73 -22.01 -4.13
CA PRO A 86 6.86 -22.01 -2.97
C PRO A 86 7.19 -23.21 -2.04
N PRO A 87 7.03 -23.07 -0.72
CA PRO A 87 7.14 -24.20 0.19
C PRO A 87 5.98 -25.19 -0.06
N SER A 88 6.14 -26.43 0.39
CA SER A 88 5.03 -27.38 0.45
C SER A 88 3.98 -26.87 1.45
N VAL A 89 2.76 -27.41 1.35
CA VAL A 89 1.68 -27.08 2.30
C VAL A 89 2.06 -27.46 3.72
N GLU A 90 2.78 -28.57 3.91
CA GLU A 90 3.24 -29.03 5.22
C GLU A 90 4.27 -28.07 5.81
N GLU A 91 5.27 -27.66 5.04
CA GLU A 91 6.26 -26.66 5.45
C GLU A 91 5.61 -25.31 5.77
N ALA A 92 4.67 -24.86 4.94
CA ALA A 92 3.96 -23.61 5.17
C ALA A 92 3.17 -23.65 6.49
N ARG A 93 2.51 -24.77 6.81
CA ARG A 93 1.82 -24.96 8.09
C ARG A 93 2.76 -24.97 9.27
N ALA A 94 3.93 -25.62 9.15
CA ALA A 94 4.94 -25.64 10.20
C ALA A 94 5.49 -24.25 10.46
N PHE A 95 5.80 -23.46 9.42
CA PHE A 95 6.24 -22.07 9.56
C PHE A 95 5.16 -21.17 10.18
N ALA A 96 3.90 -21.34 9.78
CA ALA A 96 2.80 -20.60 10.38
C ALA A 96 2.64 -20.90 11.87
N ALA A 97 2.72 -22.18 12.27
CA ALA A 97 2.63 -22.59 13.68
C ALA A 97 3.80 -22.05 14.53
N ALA A 98 5.00 -21.96 13.96
CA ALA A 98 6.19 -21.41 14.62
C ALA A 98 6.25 -19.88 14.65
N SER A 99 5.38 -19.20 13.88
CA SER A 99 5.38 -17.75 13.81
C SER A 99 4.94 -17.12 15.13
N GLN A 100 5.74 -16.16 15.62
CA GLN A 100 5.36 -15.35 16.78
C GLN A 100 4.07 -14.56 16.59
N PHE A 101 3.63 -14.37 15.34
CA PHE A 101 2.41 -13.64 14.99
C PHE A 101 1.16 -14.53 14.94
N ALA A 102 1.32 -15.85 15.00
CA ALA A 102 0.19 -16.78 15.03
C ALA A 102 -0.72 -16.61 16.25
N GLN A 103 -0.19 -16.05 17.33
CA GLN A 103 -0.88 -15.93 18.61
C GLN A 103 -1.34 -14.51 18.97
N ARG A 104 -0.89 -13.50 18.25
CA ARG A 104 -1.30 -12.10 18.49
C ARG A 104 -1.16 -11.23 17.25
N SER A 105 -2.13 -10.33 17.05
CA SER A 105 -2.02 -9.28 16.05
C SER A 105 -0.96 -8.24 16.47
N LEU A 106 -0.10 -7.85 15.52
CA LEU A 106 0.88 -6.77 15.72
C LEU A 106 0.21 -5.41 15.89
N HIS A 107 -0.82 -5.16 15.13
CA HIS A 107 -1.49 -3.88 15.05
C HIS A 107 -3.00 -4.09 15.05
N ARG A 108 -3.60 -4.01 16.24
CA ARG A 108 -5.05 -4.14 16.39
C ARG A 108 -5.78 -3.11 15.53
N GLY A 109 -6.78 -3.56 14.80
CA GLY A 109 -7.59 -2.73 13.94
C GLY A 109 -6.93 -2.35 12.60
N CYS A 110 -5.74 -2.87 12.29
CA CYS A 110 -5.16 -2.75 10.96
C CYS A 110 -5.88 -3.68 9.98
N PHE A 111 -6.23 -3.15 8.83
CA PHE A 111 -6.93 -3.86 7.76
C PHE A 111 -6.28 -5.18 7.34
N SER A 112 -4.95 -5.25 7.32
CA SER A 112 -4.21 -6.43 6.86
C SER A 112 -3.59 -7.30 7.98
N CYS A 113 -3.54 -6.80 9.22
CA CYS A 113 -2.88 -7.50 10.33
C CYS A 113 -3.87 -8.15 11.31
N CYS A 114 -5.13 -7.96 11.12
CA CYS A 114 -6.17 -8.45 12.03
C CYS A 114 -7.05 -9.49 11.35
#